data_828cc03ccfde9f98a4797096a6d58896
#
_entry.id   828cc03ccfde9f98a4797096a6d58896
#
_cell.length_a   1.000
_cell.length_b   1.000
_cell.length_c   1.000
_cell.angle_alpha   90.00
_cell.angle_beta   90.00
_cell.angle_gamma   90.00
#
_symmetry.space_group_name_H-M   'P 1'
#
loop_
_entity.id
_entity.type
_entity.pdbx_description
1 polymer ?
#
loop_
_entity_poly.entity_id
_entity_poly.type
_entity_poly.pdbx_seq_one_letter_code
_entity_poly.pdbx_strand_id
1 'polypeptide(L)'
;MSVNAPITQDVLTLPRKLPEGPINLIGLTRAALREALIAQGTPDKQAKMRAGQIWQWIYAKGCRDFSQMSNLSKDYRAKLAETFVLEVPEVITRQVSSDGTRKYLVRIAGGHEVEIVYIPEEDRGTLCISSQVGCTLTCSFCHTGTQKLVRNLSAGEIIGQVLVARDDLGEWPEPGEPPNPVRLLSNIVLMGMGEPLYNFDNVRDAMKIAMDPEGICLSRRRITLSTSGVVPEIAKTAEEIGCLLAVSFHATTDEVRDKLVPINKKWNIETLLSELRAYPKLSNSERITFEYVMLKGVNDSDADARRLLKLIKGIPAKINLIPFNEWPGAPYQRSDRARIKAFSDIIFNAGYASPIRRPRGEDIMAACGQLKSATERARKSRKEIAAETGL
;
A
#
# COMPACT_ATOMS: atom_id res chain seq x y z
N MET A 1 -28.38 -43.74 -3.36
CA MET A 1 -29.14 -42.54 -3.71
C MET A 1 -28.71 -41.45 -2.77
N SER A 2 -27.81 -40.59 -3.20
CA SER A 2 -27.33 -39.47 -2.39
C SER A 2 -27.70 -38.18 -3.14
N VAL A 3 -28.55 -37.38 -2.53
CA VAL A 3 -29.09 -36.13 -3.08
C VAL A 3 -28.17 -35.00 -2.66
N ASN A 4 -27.37 -34.50 -3.63
CA ASN A 4 -26.62 -33.24 -3.47
C ASN A 4 -27.60 -32.07 -3.63
N ALA A 5 -27.86 -31.35 -2.54
CA ALA A 5 -28.51 -30.05 -2.58
C ALA A 5 -27.47 -28.97 -2.90
N PRO A 6 -27.76 -28.01 -3.81
CA PRO A 6 -26.86 -26.90 -4.08
C PRO A 6 -26.90 -25.89 -2.90
N ILE A 7 -25.72 -25.55 -2.40
CA ILE A 7 -25.54 -24.47 -1.44
C ILE A 7 -25.68 -23.14 -2.21
N THR A 8 -26.84 -22.52 -2.09
CA THR A 8 -27.04 -21.13 -2.52
C THR A 8 -26.34 -20.22 -1.51
N GLN A 9 -25.26 -19.60 -1.94
CA GLN A 9 -24.64 -18.49 -1.21
C GLN A 9 -25.52 -17.23 -1.41
N ASP A 10 -26.46 -17.01 -0.50
CA ASP A 10 -27.06 -15.70 -0.29
C ASP A 10 -26.02 -14.79 0.37
N VAL A 11 -25.32 -14.02 -0.44
CA VAL A 11 -24.54 -12.89 0.03
C VAL A 11 -25.53 -11.79 0.40
N LEU A 12 -25.99 -11.77 1.64
CA LEU A 12 -26.71 -10.66 2.24
C LEU A 12 -25.77 -9.44 2.31
N THR A 13 -25.74 -8.64 1.26
CA THR A 13 -25.24 -7.27 1.32
C THR A 13 -26.23 -6.45 2.13
N LEU A 14 -25.99 -6.37 3.44
CA LEU A 14 -26.66 -5.38 4.29
C LEU A 14 -26.41 -4.00 3.67
N PRO A 15 -27.44 -3.14 3.50
CA PRO A 15 -27.24 -1.79 3.03
C PRO A 15 -26.31 -1.09 4.04
N ARG A 16 -25.09 -0.75 3.63
CA ARG A 16 -24.24 0.16 4.39
C ARG A 16 -25.07 1.44 4.56
N LYS A 17 -25.37 1.83 5.81
CA LYS A 17 -25.87 3.17 6.10
C LYS A 17 -24.97 4.14 5.36
N LEU A 18 -25.55 4.93 4.45
CA LEU A 18 -24.82 6.01 3.79
C LEU A 18 -24.27 6.92 4.90
N PRO A 19 -23.00 7.32 4.84
CA PRO A 19 -22.46 8.25 5.83
C PRO A 19 -23.29 9.53 5.86
N GLU A 20 -23.49 10.08 7.04
CA GLU A 20 -24.10 11.41 7.19
C GLU A 20 -23.12 12.43 6.58
N GLY A 21 -23.48 13.03 5.46
CA GLY A 21 -22.67 13.99 4.71
C GLY A 21 -22.46 13.61 3.24
N PRO A 22 -21.79 14.47 2.45
CA PRO A 22 -21.56 14.21 1.04
C PRO A 22 -20.65 13.00 0.84
N ILE A 23 -20.97 12.18 -0.17
CA ILE A 23 -20.23 10.97 -0.51
C ILE A 23 -19.01 11.36 -1.34
N ASN A 24 -17.81 10.97 -0.91
CA ASN A 24 -16.61 11.15 -1.72
C ASN A 24 -16.57 10.10 -2.84
N LEU A 25 -16.56 10.55 -4.10
CA LEU A 25 -16.46 9.66 -5.26
C LEU A 25 -15.05 9.11 -5.46
N ILE A 26 -14.02 9.74 -4.89
CA ILE A 26 -12.64 9.23 -4.94
C ILE A 26 -12.53 7.97 -4.09
N GLY A 27 -12.06 6.90 -4.71
CA GLY A 27 -11.92 5.58 -4.08
C GLY A 27 -13.10 4.63 -4.30
N LEU A 28 -14.19 5.08 -4.90
CA LEU A 28 -15.23 4.17 -5.38
C LEU A 28 -14.71 3.42 -6.61
N THR A 29 -14.89 2.12 -6.66
CA THR A 29 -14.69 1.34 -7.89
C THR A 29 -15.70 1.78 -8.96
N ARG A 30 -15.48 1.45 -10.24
CA ARG A 30 -16.45 1.80 -11.31
C ARG A 30 -17.86 1.29 -11.03
N ALA A 31 -17.97 0.09 -10.45
CA ALA A 31 -19.25 -0.48 -10.06
C ALA A 31 -19.89 0.33 -8.94
N ALA A 32 -19.13 0.61 -7.86
CA ALA A 32 -19.62 1.41 -6.74
C ALA A 32 -19.97 2.85 -7.14
N LEU A 33 -19.19 3.46 -8.04
CA LEU A 33 -19.49 4.77 -8.61
C LEU A 33 -20.82 4.77 -9.38
N ARG A 34 -21.04 3.75 -10.24
CA ARG A 34 -22.30 3.58 -10.96
C ARG A 34 -23.49 3.47 -9.99
N GLU A 35 -23.36 2.61 -8.98
CA GLU A 35 -24.42 2.43 -7.96
C GLU A 35 -24.71 3.73 -7.19
N ALA A 36 -23.68 4.50 -6.82
CA ALA A 36 -23.83 5.78 -6.16
C ALA A 36 -24.60 6.79 -7.04
N LEU A 37 -24.31 6.83 -8.34
CA LEU A 37 -25.04 7.70 -9.28
C LEU A 37 -26.49 7.26 -9.45
N ILE A 38 -26.80 5.97 -9.48
CA ILE A 38 -28.18 5.45 -9.52
C ILE A 38 -28.93 5.84 -8.25
N ALA A 39 -28.32 5.65 -7.09
CA ALA A 39 -28.91 6.00 -5.80
C ALA A 39 -29.25 7.51 -5.69
N GLN A 40 -28.46 8.36 -6.36
CA GLN A 40 -28.72 9.81 -6.46
C GLN A 40 -29.82 10.16 -7.50
N GLY A 41 -30.32 9.17 -8.25
CA GLY A 41 -31.39 9.36 -9.24
C GLY A 41 -30.92 9.51 -10.69
N THR A 42 -29.66 9.12 -11.02
CA THR A 42 -29.24 8.96 -12.41
C THR A 42 -29.91 7.73 -13.00
N PRO A 43 -30.60 7.83 -14.16
CA PRO A 43 -31.23 6.68 -14.78
C PRO A 43 -30.23 5.57 -15.09
N ASP A 44 -30.55 4.30 -14.78
CA ASP A 44 -29.66 3.16 -14.93
C ASP A 44 -29.04 3.05 -16.33
N LYS A 45 -29.83 3.29 -17.38
CA LYS A 45 -29.36 3.30 -18.79
C LYS A 45 -28.24 4.32 -19.06
N GLN A 46 -28.16 5.40 -18.25
CA GLN A 46 -27.14 6.44 -18.40
C GLN A 46 -26.01 6.29 -17.39
N ALA A 47 -26.24 5.61 -16.27
CA ALA A 47 -25.32 5.57 -15.12
C ALA A 47 -23.93 5.00 -15.50
N LYS A 48 -23.87 3.97 -16.35
CA LYS A 48 -22.59 3.41 -16.84
C LYS A 48 -21.77 4.44 -17.61
N MET A 49 -22.40 5.16 -18.55
CA MET A 49 -21.73 6.19 -19.34
C MET A 49 -21.29 7.37 -18.44
N ARG A 50 -22.15 7.83 -17.53
CA ARG A 50 -21.84 8.92 -16.60
C ARG A 50 -20.70 8.56 -15.64
N ALA A 51 -20.72 7.33 -15.12
CA ALA A 51 -19.61 6.84 -14.31
C ALA A 51 -18.27 6.85 -15.07
N GLY A 52 -18.25 6.42 -16.34
CA GLY A 52 -17.05 6.49 -17.18
C GLY A 52 -16.57 7.92 -17.42
N GLN A 53 -17.48 8.87 -17.68
CA GLN A 53 -17.14 10.28 -17.87
C GLN A 53 -16.51 10.87 -16.59
N ILE A 54 -17.15 10.69 -15.43
CA ILE A 54 -16.66 11.17 -14.14
C ILE A 54 -15.32 10.52 -13.79
N TRP A 55 -15.19 9.22 -14.04
CA TRP A 55 -13.95 8.46 -13.84
C TRP A 55 -12.75 9.05 -14.56
N GLN A 56 -12.92 9.35 -15.88
CA GLN A 56 -11.87 9.97 -16.67
C GLN A 56 -11.50 11.37 -16.16
N TRP A 57 -12.48 12.17 -15.73
CA TRP A 57 -12.21 13.47 -15.14
C TRP A 57 -11.38 13.36 -13.87
N ILE A 58 -11.72 12.44 -12.97
CA ILE A 58 -11.02 12.25 -11.69
C ILE A 58 -9.62 11.67 -11.92
N TYR A 59 -9.53 10.52 -12.62
CA TYR A 59 -8.32 9.68 -12.60
C TYR A 59 -7.40 9.85 -13.81
N ALA A 60 -7.90 10.37 -14.93
CA ALA A 60 -7.05 10.67 -16.09
C ALA A 60 -6.68 12.14 -16.21
N LYS A 61 -7.57 13.05 -15.74
CA LYS A 61 -7.37 14.50 -15.85
C LYS A 61 -7.09 15.22 -14.52
N GLY A 62 -7.18 14.53 -13.40
CA GLY A 62 -6.93 15.11 -12.07
C GLY A 62 -7.99 16.12 -11.58
N CYS A 63 -9.18 16.11 -12.17
CA CYS A 63 -10.23 17.05 -11.83
C CYS A 63 -10.74 16.88 -10.40
N ARG A 64 -10.90 18.01 -9.68
CA ARG A 64 -11.42 18.09 -8.31
C ARG A 64 -12.69 18.93 -8.19
N ASP A 65 -13.21 19.42 -9.31
CA ASP A 65 -14.40 20.28 -9.36
C ASP A 65 -15.34 19.82 -10.47
N PHE A 66 -16.58 19.47 -10.11
CA PHE A 66 -17.60 19.06 -11.07
C PHE A 66 -17.88 20.13 -12.12
N SER A 67 -17.70 21.43 -11.80
CA SER A 67 -17.93 22.53 -12.73
C SER A 67 -17.05 22.45 -13.98
N GLN A 68 -15.88 21.83 -13.89
CA GLN A 68 -14.92 21.67 -14.97
C GLN A 68 -15.25 20.52 -15.93
N MET A 69 -16.17 19.62 -15.56
CA MET A 69 -16.51 18.42 -16.34
C MET A 69 -17.38 18.77 -17.56
N SER A 70 -16.77 19.37 -18.57
CA SER A 70 -17.44 20.02 -19.72
C SER A 70 -18.32 19.09 -20.56
N ASN A 71 -18.08 17.76 -20.55
CA ASN A 71 -18.91 16.77 -21.24
C ASN A 71 -20.15 16.32 -20.43
N LEU A 72 -20.40 16.93 -19.26
CA LEU A 72 -21.62 16.80 -18.47
C LEU A 72 -22.44 18.10 -18.57
N SER A 73 -23.78 18.01 -18.61
CA SER A 73 -24.62 19.19 -18.62
C SER A 73 -24.48 20.01 -17.32
N LYS A 74 -24.70 21.32 -17.40
CA LYS A 74 -24.60 22.23 -16.24
C LYS A 74 -25.49 21.76 -15.07
N ASP A 75 -26.72 21.40 -15.36
CA ASP A 75 -27.70 20.94 -14.35
C ASP A 75 -27.26 19.63 -13.70
N TYR A 76 -26.69 18.70 -14.47
CA TYR A 76 -26.19 17.45 -13.92
C TYR A 76 -24.96 17.66 -13.02
N ARG A 77 -24.05 18.57 -13.40
CA ARG A 77 -22.90 18.96 -12.56
C ARG A 77 -23.33 19.59 -11.24
N ALA A 78 -24.32 20.50 -11.29
CA ALA A 78 -24.88 21.09 -10.08
C ALA A 78 -25.50 20.03 -9.15
N LYS A 79 -26.29 19.10 -9.72
CA LYS A 79 -26.88 17.99 -8.98
C LYS A 79 -25.81 17.05 -8.36
N LEU A 80 -24.70 16.80 -9.05
CA LEU A 80 -23.59 16.02 -8.47
C LEU A 80 -23.00 16.73 -7.26
N ALA A 81 -22.76 18.04 -7.34
CA ALA A 81 -22.16 18.82 -6.27
C ALA A 81 -23.02 18.94 -4.99
N GLU A 82 -24.34 18.70 -5.09
CA GLU A 82 -25.24 18.65 -3.92
C GLU A 82 -25.02 17.40 -3.06
N THR A 83 -24.60 16.29 -3.67
CA THR A 83 -24.54 14.97 -3.00
C THR A 83 -23.13 14.43 -2.84
N PHE A 84 -22.23 14.80 -3.75
CA PHE A 84 -20.90 14.23 -3.86
C PHE A 84 -19.79 15.26 -3.72
N VAL A 85 -18.63 14.77 -3.28
CA VAL A 85 -17.38 15.55 -3.22
C VAL A 85 -16.26 14.78 -3.93
N LEU A 86 -15.17 15.51 -4.27
CA LEU A 86 -13.95 14.97 -4.89
C LEU A 86 -12.75 15.35 -4.03
N GLU A 87 -12.70 14.79 -2.81
CA GLU A 87 -11.70 15.14 -1.80
C GLU A 87 -10.53 14.16 -1.81
N VAL A 88 -9.32 14.70 -1.79
CA VAL A 88 -8.07 13.98 -1.55
C VAL A 88 -7.51 14.34 -0.17
N PRO A 89 -6.61 13.54 0.41
CA PRO A 89 -5.93 13.90 1.66
C PRO A 89 -5.26 15.28 1.57
N GLU A 90 -5.38 16.07 2.63
CA GLU A 90 -4.74 17.38 2.75
C GLU A 90 -3.23 17.22 3.02
N VAL A 91 -2.37 17.89 2.28
CA VAL A 91 -0.93 17.93 2.56
C VAL A 91 -0.66 18.93 3.69
N ILE A 92 -0.25 18.41 4.86
CA ILE A 92 0.10 19.22 6.03
C ILE A 92 1.53 19.73 5.92
N THR A 93 2.46 18.85 5.58
CA THR A 93 3.85 19.22 5.34
C THR A 93 4.41 18.46 4.16
N ARG A 94 5.30 19.11 3.43
CA ARG A 94 6.13 18.53 2.39
C ARG A 94 7.60 18.82 2.71
N GLN A 95 8.40 17.78 2.88
CA GLN A 95 9.84 17.86 3.04
C GLN A 95 10.51 17.35 1.75
N VAL A 96 11.56 18.02 1.31
CA VAL A 96 12.35 17.62 0.14
C VAL A 96 13.78 17.38 0.59
N SER A 97 14.26 16.16 0.37
CA SER A 97 15.63 15.74 0.64
C SER A 97 16.59 16.30 -0.40
N SER A 98 17.87 16.37 -0.03
CA SER A 98 18.96 16.71 -0.94
C SER A 98 19.07 15.77 -2.16
N ASP A 99 18.57 14.54 -2.07
CA ASP A 99 18.55 13.58 -3.17
C ASP A 99 17.25 13.65 -4.02
N GLY A 100 16.39 14.65 -3.78
CA GLY A 100 15.14 14.86 -4.47
C GLY A 100 13.96 14.06 -3.94
N THR A 101 14.16 13.17 -2.96
CA THR A 101 13.08 12.44 -2.29
C THR A 101 12.13 13.43 -1.60
N ARG A 102 10.82 13.23 -1.77
CA ARG A 102 9.79 14.07 -1.14
C ARG A 102 9.01 13.24 -0.12
N LYS A 103 8.94 13.71 1.11
CA LYS A 103 8.09 13.14 2.15
C LYS A 103 6.92 14.07 2.42
N TYR A 104 5.73 13.53 2.42
CA TYR A 104 4.51 14.26 2.74
C TYR A 104 3.88 13.70 4.00
N LEU A 105 3.47 14.58 4.90
CA LEU A 105 2.51 14.28 5.95
C LEU A 105 1.14 14.69 5.43
N VAL A 106 0.24 13.73 5.31
CA VAL A 106 -1.12 13.98 4.80
C VAL A 106 -2.16 13.71 5.88
N ARG A 107 -3.14 14.61 5.95
CA ARG A 107 -4.31 14.48 6.82
C ARG A 107 -5.42 13.76 6.08
N ILE A 108 -6.03 12.81 6.77
CA ILE A 108 -7.13 11.98 6.29
C ILE A 108 -8.35 12.16 7.18
N ALA A 109 -9.47 11.52 6.81
CA ALA A 109 -10.73 11.64 7.55
C ALA A 109 -10.54 11.34 9.05
N GLY A 110 -11.26 12.12 9.89
CA GLY A 110 -11.15 12.04 11.35
C GLY A 110 -9.93 12.75 11.96
N GLY A 111 -9.22 13.58 11.17
CA GLY A 111 -8.06 14.35 11.63
C GLY A 111 -6.79 13.54 11.84
N HIS A 112 -6.79 12.28 11.41
CA HIS A 112 -5.61 11.41 11.48
C HIS A 112 -4.60 11.75 10.38
N GLU A 113 -3.34 11.37 10.60
CA GLU A 113 -2.25 11.68 9.69
C GLU A 113 -1.44 10.44 9.33
N VAL A 114 -0.99 10.36 8.08
CA VAL A 114 -0.06 9.34 7.60
C VAL A 114 1.06 9.97 6.76
N GLU A 115 2.20 9.31 6.71
CA GLU A 115 3.31 9.71 5.86
C GLU A 115 3.34 8.91 4.57
N ILE A 116 3.73 9.58 3.47
CA ILE A 116 4.00 8.98 2.16
C ILE A 116 5.31 9.54 1.62
N VAL A 117 5.98 8.77 0.76
CA VAL A 117 7.29 9.15 0.22
C VAL A 117 7.34 8.95 -1.28
N TYR A 118 7.65 10.02 -2.01
CA TYR A 118 8.00 9.96 -3.42
C TYR A 118 9.52 9.92 -3.60
N ILE A 119 10.01 8.94 -4.34
CA ILE A 119 11.42 8.70 -4.59
C ILE A 119 11.68 8.85 -6.10
N PRO A 120 12.33 9.94 -6.54
CA PRO A 120 12.72 10.11 -7.93
C PRO A 120 13.96 9.27 -8.26
N GLU A 121 13.96 8.71 -9.47
CA GLU A 121 15.11 8.06 -10.10
C GLU A 121 15.20 8.59 -11.55
N GLU A 122 16.30 8.34 -12.26
CA GLU A 122 16.53 8.91 -13.61
C GLU A 122 15.43 8.57 -14.62
N ASP A 123 14.92 7.34 -14.58
CA ASP A 123 13.96 6.79 -15.54
C ASP A 123 12.59 6.45 -14.94
N ARG A 124 12.40 6.70 -13.64
CA ARG A 124 11.18 6.35 -12.91
C ARG A 124 11.01 7.14 -11.63
N GLY A 125 9.77 7.23 -11.15
CA GLY A 125 9.47 7.70 -9.81
C GLY A 125 8.63 6.68 -9.06
N THR A 126 9.00 6.41 -7.83
CA THR A 126 8.32 5.43 -6.96
C THR A 126 7.62 6.14 -5.82
N LEU A 127 6.33 5.91 -5.66
CA LEU A 127 5.57 6.38 -4.50
C LEU A 127 5.39 5.24 -3.49
N CYS A 128 5.90 5.46 -2.28
CA CYS A 128 5.66 4.61 -1.12
C CYS A 128 4.41 5.11 -0.40
N ILE A 129 3.35 4.31 -0.38
CA ILE A 129 2.04 4.66 0.20
C ILE A 129 1.75 3.87 1.46
N SER A 130 0.92 4.47 2.33
CA SER A 130 0.45 3.91 3.59
C SER A 130 -0.91 3.23 3.43
N SER A 131 -1.16 2.20 4.22
CA SER A 131 -2.42 1.43 4.23
C SER A 131 -3.20 1.50 5.54
N GLN A 132 -2.56 1.97 6.61
CA GLN A 132 -3.16 2.09 7.94
C GLN A 132 -2.67 3.36 8.65
N VAL A 133 -3.45 3.86 9.60
CA VAL A 133 -2.99 4.83 10.61
C VAL A 133 -2.35 4.04 11.74
N GLY A 134 -1.04 4.20 11.92
CA GLY A 134 -0.22 3.30 12.74
C GLY A 134 -0.03 1.95 12.03
N CYS A 135 0.17 0.88 12.79
CA CYS A 135 0.35 -0.46 12.23
C CYS A 135 -0.30 -1.53 13.11
N THR A 136 -0.90 -2.54 12.48
CA THR A 136 -1.39 -3.75 13.16
C THR A 136 -0.23 -4.55 13.78
N LEU A 137 0.95 -4.47 13.18
CA LEU A 137 2.14 -5.23 13.57
C LEU A 137 3.10 -4.37 14.40
N THR A 138 3.84 -5.04 15.28
CA THR A 138 4.83 -4.43 16.19
C THR A 138 6.24 -4.85 15.82
N CYS A 139 6.61 -4.78 14.55
CA CYS A 139 7.95 -5.12 14.07
C CYS A 139 9.00 -4.26 14.77
N SER A 140 9.95 -4.88 15.48
CA SER A 140 10.86 -4.20 16.41
C SER A 140 11.88 -3.30 15.72
N PHE A 141 12.18 -3.50 14.46
CA PHE A 141 13.10 -2.68 13.65
C PHE A 141 12.38 -1.49 12.95
N CYS A 142 11.05 -1.42 12.99
CA CYS A 142 10.27 -0.44 12.25
C CYS A 142 9.73 0.65 13.19
N HIS A 143 9.93 1.92 12.85
CA HIS A 143 9.44 3.05 13.64
C HIS A 143 7.91 3.08 13.67
N THR A 144 7.24 2.80 12.53
CA THR A 144 5.78 2.64 12.49
C THR A 144 5.29 1.50 13.39
N GLY A 145 6.10 0.44 13.59
CA GLY A 145 5.79 -0.65 14.50
C GLY A 145 5.69 -0.25 15.97
N THR A 146 6.20 0.95 16.34
CA THR A 146 6.01 1.52 17.68
C THR A 146 4.63 2.18 17.87
N GLN A 147 3.91 2.44 16.77
CA GLN A 147 2.58 3.04 16.77
C GLN A 147 1.51 1.95 16.73
N LYS A 148 0.60 1.96 17.70
CA LYS A 148 -0.56 1.05 17.67
C LYS A 148 -1.48 1.41 16.51
N LEU A 149 -2.13 0.41 15.93
CA LEU A 149 -3.17 0.61 14.93
C LEU A 149 -4.29 1.50 15.50
N VAL A 150 -4.60 2.57 14.78
CA VAL A 150 -5.79 3.41 15.01
C VAL A 150 -6.93 2.89 14.15
N ARG A 151 -6.74 2.84 12.82
CA ARG A 151 -7.70 2.28 11.85
C ARG A 151 -7.06 1.95 10.51
N ASN A 152 -7.79 1.19 9.71
CA ASN A 152 -7.49 1.00 8.30
C ASN A 152 -7.80 2.27 7.49
N LEU A 153 -7.02 2.53 6.43
CA LEU A 153 -7.36 3.54 5.44
C LEU A 153 -8.44 3.02 4.49
N SER A 154 -9.36 3.88 4.08
CA SER A 154 -10.30 3.57 3.00
C SER A 154 -9.60 3.50 1.64
N ALA A 155 -10.25 2.89 0.65
CA ALA A 155 -9.73 2.88 -0.72
C ALA A 155 -9.52 4.30 -1.26
N GLY A 156 -10.40 5.26 -0.90
CA GLY A 156 -10.26 6.67 -1.25
C GLY A 156 -9.04 7.34 -0.63
N GLU A 157 -8.75 7.05 0.64
CA GLU A 157 -7.57 7.57 1.32
C GLU A 157 -6.27 6.94 0.78
N ILE A 158 -6.31 5.68 0.35
CA ILE A 158 -5.14 5.01 -0.26
C ILE A 158 -4.87 5.57 -1.66
N ILE A 159 -5.87 5.61 -2.55
CA ILE A 159 -5.68 6.16 -3.90
C ILE A 159 -5.47 7.66 -3.88
N GLY A 160 -6.04 8.36 -2.91
CA GLY A 160 -5.86 9.78 -2.69
C GLY A 160 -4.40 10.18 -2.49
N GLN A 161 -3.58 9.32 -1.86
CA GLN A 161 -2.13 9.55 -1.73
C GLN A 161 -1.44 9.59 -3.10
N VAL A 162 -1.88 8.77 -4.05
CA VAL A 162 -1.37 8.77 -5.43
C VAL A 162 -1.77 10.06 -6.15
N LEU A 163 -3.03 10.50 -5.95
CA LEU A 163 -3.52 11.73 -6.55
C LEU A 163 -2.79 12.96 -6.01
N VAL A 164 -2.58 13.03 -4.69
CA VAL A 164 -1.78 14.10 -4.03
C VAL A 164 -0.36 14.17 -4.60
N ALA A 165 0.31 13.03 -4.75
CA ALA A 165 1.66 13.02 -5.32
C ALA A 165 1.69 13.49 -6.78
N ARG A 166 0.70 13.11 -7.59
CA ARG A 166 0.57 13.56 -8.98
C ARG A 166 0.26 15.05 -9.08
N ASP A 167 -0.56 15.59 -8.16
CA ASP A 167 -0.84 17.03 -8.06
C ASP A 167 0.47 17.80 -7.77
N ASP A 168 1.28 17.37 -6.80
CA ASP A 168 2.56 18.01 -6.45
C ASP A 168 3.63 17.89 -7.54
N LEU A 169 3.58 16.83 -8.35
CA LEU A 169 4.49 16.61 -9.47
C LEU A 169 4.06 17.36 -10.75
N GLY A 170 2.88 17.94 -10.78
CA GLY A 170 2.32 18.57 -11.99
C GLY A 170 2.13 17.57 -13.14
N GLU A 171 1.73 16.32 -12.83
CA GLU A 171 1.69 15.21 -13.80
C GLU A 171 0.38 15.10 -14.58
N TRP A 172 -0.54 16.05 -14.39
CA TRP A 172 -1.81 16.08 -15.12
C TRP A 172 -1.67 16.76 -16.48
N PRO A 173 -2.35 16.25 -17.52
CA PRO A 173 -2.33 16.92 -18.83
C PRO A 173 -3.04 18.29 -18.74
N GLU A 174 -2.48 19.27 -19.40
CA GLU A 174 -3.14 20.56 -19.59
C GLU A 174 -4.43 20.40 -20.43
N PRO A 175 -5.44 21.25 -20.22
CA PRO A 175 -6.68 21.17 -20.99
C PRO A 175 -6.42 21.26 -22.50
N GLY A 176 -6.74 20.18 -23.23
CA GLY A 176 -6.57 20.07 -24.67
C GLY A 176 -5.22 19.49 -25.11
N GLU A 177 -4.30 19.22 -24.20
CA GLU A 177 -3.04 18.57 -24.52
C GLU A 177 -3.09 17.04 -24.29
N PRO A 178 -2.31 16.26 -25.05
CA PRO A 178 -2.15 14.85 -24.79
C PRO A 178 -1.42 14.63 -23.45
N PRO A 179 -1.60 13.49 -22.80
CA PRO A 179 -0.85 13.14 -21.59
C PRO A 179 0.66 13.28 -21.82
N ASN A 180 1.37 13.82 -20.82
CA ASN A 180 2.83 13.89 -20.87
C ASN A 180 3.42 12.49 -21.10
N PRO A 181 4.25 12.28 -22.13
CA PRO A 181 4.87 10.99 -22.41
C PRO A 181 5.82 10.54 -21.29
N VAL A 182 6.38 11.49 -20.52
CA VAL A 182 7.25 11.20 -19.36
C VAL A 182 6.40 11.13 -18.10
N ARG A 183 6.25 9.92 -17.57
CA ARG A 183 5.55 9.70 -16.34
C ARG A 183 6.49 9.80 -15.14
N LEU A 184 6.34 10.88 -14.36
CA LEU A 184 7.15 11.11 -13.16
C LEU A 184 6.82 10.10 -12.04
N LEU A 185 5.53 9.79 -11.83
CA LEU A 185 5.08 8.74 -10.92
C LEU A 185 4.77 7.47 -11.72
N SER A 186 5.74 6.58 -11.81
CA SER A 186 5.64 5.36 -12.62
C SER A 186 5.45 4.08 -11.80
N ASN A 187 5.73 4.09 -10.49
CA ASN A 187 5.68 2.94 -9.62
C ASN A 187 4.99 3.24 -8.29
N ILE A 188 4.30 2.24 -7.73
CA ILE A 188 3.73 2.29 -6.38
C ILE A 188 4.27 1.12 -5.57
N VAL A 189 4.65 1.39 -4.31
CA VAL A 189 4.98 0.35 -3.33
C VAL A 189 4.16 0.56 -2.06
N LEU A 190 3.46 -0.48 -1.61
CA LEU A 190 2.74 -0.47 -0.34
C LEU A 190 3.70 -0.88 0.78
N MET A 191 4.66 0.02 1.08
CA MET A 191 5.73 -0.17 2.08
C MET A 191 5.78 0.98 3.08
N GLY A 192 4.72 1.82 3.12
CA GLY A 192 4.54 2.89 4.08
C GLY A 192 4.02 2.38 5.42
N MET A 193 3.16 3.17 6.06
CA MET A 193 2.59 2.82 7.36
C MET A 193 1.51 1.75 7.21
N GLY A 194 1.59 0.68 8.05
CA GLY A 194 0.59 -0.38 8.13
C GLY A 194 0.98 -1.70 7.44
N GLU A 195 0.17 -2.73 7.71
CA GLU A 195 0.22 -4.03 7.02
C GLU A 195 -0.93 -4.09 5.99
N PRO A 196 -0.62 -4.04 4.68
CA PRO A 196 -1.64 -3.95 3.64
C PRO A 196 -2.64 -5.11 3.65
N LEU A 197 -2.22 -6.32 3.97
CA LEU A 197 -3.08 -7.49 3.93
C LEU A 197 -4.08 -7.53 5.10
N TYR A 198 -3.89 -6.78 6.18
CA TYR A 198 -4.93 -6.54 7.19
C TYR A 198 -5.94 -5.46 6.77
N ASN A 199 -5.74 -4.83 5.61
CA ASN A 199 -6.65 -3.89 4.98
C ASN A 199 -6.98 -4.30 3.54
N PHE A 200 -7.08 -5.60 3.29
CA PHE A 200 -7.08 -6.21 1.95
C PHE A 200 -8.09 -5.58 0.99
N ASP A 201 -9.37 -5.49 1.38
CA ASP A 201 -10.44 -5.00 0.50
C ASP A 201 -10.21 -3.56 0.01
N ASN A 202 -9.83 -2.65 0.92
CA ASN A 202 -9.54 -1.28 0.55
C ASN A 202 -8.27 -1.16 -0.32
N VAL A 203 -7.24 -1.94 -0.01
CA VAL A 203 -6.01 -2.01 -0.82
C VAL A 203 -6.31 -2.56 -2.20
N ARG A 204 -7.07 -3.66 -2.31
CA ARG A 204 -7.50 -4.23 -3.58
C ARG A 204 -8.23 -3.19 -4.44
N ASP A 205 -9.22 -2.52 -3.88
CA ASP A 205 -10.03 -1.55 -4.61
C ASP A 205 -9.18 -0.34 -5.06
N ALA A 206 -8.31 0.18 -4.19
CA ALA A 206 -7.39 1.27 -4.55
C ALA A 206 -6.41 0.85 -5.66
N MET A 207 -5.86 -0.36 -5.62
CA MET A 207 -4.94 -0.85 -6.66
C MET A 207 -5.67 -1.12 -7.98
N LYS A 208 -6.91 -1.62 -7.96
CA LYS A 208 -7.74 -1.71 -9.17
C LYS A 208 -7.99 -0.35 -9.81
N ILE A 209 -8.23 0.68 -9.01
CA ILE A 209 -8.37 2.07 -9.48
C ILE A 209 -7.04 2.54 -10.12
N ALA A 210 -5.90 2.31 -9.45
CA ALA A 210 -4.59 2.71 -9.97
C ALA A 210 -4.24 2.03 -11.30
N MET A 211 -4.70 0.79 -11.51
CA MET A 211 -4.43 0.00 -12.72
C MET A 211 -5.45 0.20 -13.84
N ASP A 212 -6.56 0.88 -13.59
CA ASP A 212 -7.63 1.05 -14.57
C ASP A 212 -7.12 1.78 -15.84
N PRO A 213 -7.29 1.19 -17.04
CA PRO A 213 -6.70 1.74 -18.27
C PRO A 213 -7.30 3.08 -18.72
N GLU A 214 -8.52 3.41 -18.28
CA GLU A 214 -9.17 4.69 -18.60
C GLU A 214 -8.98 5.76 -17.50
N GLY A 215 -8.11 5.48 -16.52
CA GLY A 215 -7.78 6.38 -15.42
C GLY A 215 -6.28 6.59 -15.27
N ILE A 216 -5.72 6.24 -14.09
CA ILE A 216 -4.30 6.39 -13.79
C ILE A 216 -3.43 5.47 -14.67
N CYS A 217 -3.93 4.29 -15.02
CA CYS A 217 -3.32 3.36 -15.97
C CYS A 217 -1.89 2.93 -15.60
N LEU A 218 -1.65 2.59 -14.33
CA LEU A 218 -0.39 1.97 -13.93
C LEU A 218 -0.39 0.47 -14.26
N SER A 219 0.70 -0.01 -14.86
CA SER A 219 0.87 -1.44 -15.09
C SER A 219 0.96 -2.20 -13.76
N ARG A 220 0.33 -3.38 -13.67
CA ARG A 220 0.43 -4.27 -12.50
C ARG A 220 1.87 -4.58 -12.10
N ARG A 221 2.81 -4.60 -13.05
CA ARG A 221 4.26 -4.82 -12.82
C ARG A 221 4.97 -3.61 -12.23
N ARG A 222 4.29 -2.47 -12.14
CA ARG A 222 4.77 -1.24 -11.53
C ARG A 222 4.22 -1.03 -10.11
N ILE A 223 3.42 -1.98 -9.61
CA ILE A 223 2.86 -1.97 -8.27
C ILE A 223 3.44 -3.15 -7.51
N THR A 224 3.97 -2.88 -6.32
CA THR A 224 4.46 -3.91 -5.40
C THR A 224 3.72 -3.82 -4.08
N LEU A 225 2.98 -4.88 -3.74
CA LEU A 225 2.38 -5.05 -2.42
C LEU A 225 3.39 -5.76 -1.53
N SER A 226 3.71 -5.15 -0.38
CA SER A 226 4.57 -5.76 0.64
C SER A 226 3.73 -6.27 1.80
N THR A 227 4.07 -7.45 2.31
CA THR A 227 3.46 -8.01 3.52
C THR A 227 4.50 -8.61 4.45
N SER A 228 4.23 -8.57 5.73
CA SER A 228 5.02 -9.26 6.74
C SER A 228 4.67 -10.76 6.86
N GLY A 229 3.68 -11.22 6.08
CA GLY A 229 3.29 -12.63 6.03
C GLY A 229 1.93 -12.92 6.65
N VAL A 230 0.88 -12.19 6.26
CA VAL A 230 -0.52 -12.52 6.56
C VAL A 230 -0.94 -13.66 5.61
N VAL A 231 -0.55 -14.89 5.96
CA VAL A 231 -0.60 -16.07 5.08
C VAL A 231 -1.95 -16.28 4.39
N PRO A 232 -3.12 -16.21 5.07
CA PRO A 232 -4.41 -16.46 4.42
C PRO A 232 -4.77 -15.47 3.30
N GLU A 233 -4.13 -14.30 3.26
CA GLU A 233 -4.43 -13.26 2.28
C GLU A 233 -3.43 -13.22 1.11
N ILE A 234 -2.34 -14.01 1.18
CA ILE A 234 -1.28 -13.99 0.17
C ILE A 234 -1.80 -14.46 -1.19
N ALA A 235 -2.47 -15.61 -1.28
CA ALA A 235 -3.01 -16.14 -2.54
C ALA A 235 -3.99 -15.15 -3.19
N LYS A 236 -4.87 -14.53 -2.41
CA LYS A 236 -5.83 -13.52 -2.89
C LYS A 236 -5.15 -12.32 -3.57
N THR A 237 -3.92 -11.99 -3.15
CA THR A 237 -3.17 -10.89 -3.78
C THR A 237 -2.91 -11.16 -5.27
N ALA A 238 -2.57 -12.40 -5.64
CA ALA A 238 -2.39 -12.77 -7.04
C ALA A 238 -3.71 -12.85 -7.81
N GLU A 239 -4.76 -13.35 -7.17
CA GLU A 239 -6.05 -13.62 -7.80
C GLU A 239 -6.85 -12.33 -8.02
N GLU A 240 -6.93 -11.48 -6.99
CA GLU A 240 -7.84 -10.34 -6.98
C GLU A 240 -7.15 -9.02 -7.33
N ILE A 241 -5.82 -8.88 -7.10
CA ILE A 241 -5.06 -7.67 -7.41
C ILE A 241 -4.12 -7.90 -8.61
N GLY A 242 -3.30 -8.95 -8.55
CA GLY A 242 -2.39 -9.34 -9.62
C GLY A 242 -1.14 -8.47 -9.75
N CYS A 243 -0.78 -7.69 -8.73
CA CYS A 243 0.46 -6.91 -8.66
C CYS A 243 1.65 -7.78 -8.19
N LEU A 244 2.86 -7.18 -8.15
CA LEU A 244 4.04 -7.87 -7.62
C LEU A 244 3.95 -8.00 -6.10
N LEU A 245 4.47 -9.12 -5.59
CA LEU A 245 4.52 -9.41 -4.16
C LEU A 245 5.93 -9.21 -3.59
N ALA A 246 6.03 -8.49 -2.48
CA ALA A 246 7.20 -8.45 -1.62
C ALA A 246 6.86 -9.02 -0.25
N VAL A 247 7.81 -9.72 0.37
CA VAL A 247 7.66 -10.30 1.70
C VAL A 247 8.75 -9.79 2.62
N SER A 248 8.35 -9.13 3.69
CA SER A 248 9.21 -8.71 4.79
C SER A 248 9.67 -9.94 5.58
N PHE A 249 10.75 -10.57 5.10
CA PHE A 249 11.24 -11.84 5.63
C PHE A 249 12.17 -11.67 6.83
N HIS A 250 13.22 -10.91 6.68
CA HIS A 250 14.12 -10.34 7.68
C HIS A 250 14.87 -11.31 8.60
N ALA A 251 14.54 -12.58 8.63
CA ALA A 251 15.23 -13.58 9.45
C ALA A 251 15.16 -14.96 8.81
N THR A 252 16.04 -15.85 9.24
CA THR A 252 16.19 -17.21 8.70
C THR A 252 15.90 -18.30 9.74
N THR A 253 15.59 -17.90 10.97
CA THR A 253 15.12 -18.79 12.04
C THR A 253 13.87 -18.17 12.70
N ASP A 254 13.00 -19.03 13.22
CA ASP A 254 11.76 -18.57 13.88
C ASP A 254 12.08 -17.76 15.15
N GLU A 255 13.13 -18.15 15.91
CA GLU A 255 13.51 -17.43 17.13
C GLU A 255 13.90 -15.97 16.88
N VAL A 256 14.59 -15.72 15.76
CA VAL A 256 14.95 -14.34 15.36
C VAL A 256 13.74 -13.65 14.77
N ARG A 257 12.98 -14.34 13.90
CA ARG A 257 11.83 -13.76 13.24
C ARG A 257 10.70 -13.41 14.21
N ASP A 258 10.47 -14.19 15.24
CA ASP A 258 9.49 -13.90 16.31
C ASP A 258 9.78 -12.58 17.04
N LYS A 259 11.05 -12.20 17.14
CA LYS A 259 11.47 -10.94 17.75
C LYS A 259 11.37 -9.77 16.78
N LEU A 260 11.77 -9.98 15.52
CA LEU A 260 11.80 -8.93 14.50
C LEU A 260 10.42 -8.67 13.91
N VAL A 261 9.67 -9.73 13.61
CA VAL A 261 8.39 -9.73 12.90
C VAL A 261 7.38 -10.61 13.64
N PRO A 262 6.75 -10.12 14.70
CA PRO A 262 5.97 -10.95 15.65
C PRO A 262 4.79 -11.74 15.07
N ILE A 263 4.32 -11.41 13.86
CA ILE A 263 3.31 -12.21 13.15
C ILE A 263 3.80 -13.65 12.88
N ASN A 264 5.12 -13.88 12.90
CA ASN A 264 5.73 -15.19 12.75
C ASN A 264 5.23 -16.20 13.80
N LYS A 265 4.88 -15.74 15.00
CA LYS A 265 4.28 -16.59 16.05
C LYS A 265 2.95 -17.18 15.62
N LYS A 266 2.23 -16.54 14.68
CA LYS A 266 0.97 -17.02 14.14
C LYS A 266 1.17 -17.87 12.89
N TRP A 267 2.09 -17.45 12.01
CA TRP A 267 2.47 -18.15 10.79
C TRP A 267 3.99 -18.14 10.69
N ASN A 268 4.60 -19.26 11.06
CA ASN A 268 6.04 -19.44 11.10
C ASN A 268 6.65 -19.46 9.69
N ILE A 269 7.97 -19.48 9.62
CA ILE A 269 8.73 -19.44 8.34
C ILE A 269 8.26 -20.56 7.41
N GLU A 270 8.07 -21.79 7.90
CA GLU A 270 7.66 -22.93 7.06
C GLU A 270 6.26 -22.74 6.49
N THR A 271 5.30 -22.29 7.29
CA THR A 271 3.93 -21.98 6.85
C THR A 271 3.93 -20.89 5.78
N LEU A 272 4.69 -19.81 6.00
CA LEU A 272 4.83 -18.72 5.04
C LEU A 272 5.45 -19.20 3.73
N LEU A 273 6.55 -19.94 3.78
CA LEU A 273 7.23 -20.43 2.59
C LEU A 273 6.41 -21.47 1.82
N SER A 274 5.62 -22.29 2.51
CA SER A 274 4.67 -23.20 1.87
C SER A 274 3.66 -22.44 1.00
N GLU A 275 3.08 -21.38 1.53
CA GLU A 275 2.16 -20.50 0.79
C GLU A 275 2.85 -19.82 -0.41
N LEU A 276 4.09 -19.34 -0.22
CA LEU A 276 4.84 -18.71 -1.29
C LEU A 276 5.25 -19.67 -2.40
N ARG A 277 5.48 -20.95 -2.10
CA ARG A 277 5.71 -21.98 -3.13
C ARG A 277 4.46 -22.27 -3.95
N ALA A 278 3.29 -22.17 -3.34
CA ALA A 278 2.00 -22.33 -3.99
C ALA A 278 1.50 -21.05 -4.70
N TYR A 279 2.19 -19.91 -4.52
CA TYR A 279 1.76 -18.63 -5.05
C TYR A 279 1.62 -18.67 -6.59
N PRO A 280 0.44 -18.31 -7.13
CA PRO A 280 0.17 -18.47 -8.56
C PRO A 280 0.97 -17.48 -9.42
N LYS A 281 1.20 -17.86 -10.69
CA LYS A 281 1.80 -17.01 -11.74
C LYS A 281 3.26 -16.59 -11.49
N LEU A 282 4.01 -17.27 -10.63
CA LEU A 282 5.44 -17.00 -10.48
C LEU A 282 6.21 -17.34 -11.78
N SER A 283 7.13 -16.47 -12.13
CA SER A 283 7.99 -16.60 -13.30
C SER A 283 9.30 -15.86 -13.07
N ASN A 284 10.24 -15.98 -14.02
CA ASN A 284 11.48 -15.19 -13.97
C ASN A 284 11.26 -13.68 -14.08
N SER A 285 10.13 -13.22 -14.61
CA SER A 285 9.75 -11.80 -14.71
C SER A 285 8.86 -11.33 -13.55
N GLU A 286 8.17 -12.24 -12.89
CA GLU A 286 7.24 -11.96 -11.77
C GLU A 286 7.68 -12.77 -10.54
N ARG A 287 8.85 -12.40 -9.99
CA ARG A 287 9.46 -13.06 -8.83
C ARG A 287 8.93 -12.48 -7.54
N ILE A 288 8.87 -13.30 -6.49
CA ILE A 288 8.69 -12.80 -5.13
C ILE A 288 9.93 -12.02 -4.70
N THR A 289 9.73 -10.84 -4.14
CA THR A 289 10.81 -10.06 -3.54
C THR A 289 10.87 -10.36 -2.05
N PHE A 290 11.97 -10.96 -1.60
CA PHE A 290 12.25 -11.09 -0.17
C PHE A 290 12.97 -9.83 0.32
N GLU A 291 12.32 -9.04 1.15
CA GLU A 291 12.91 -7.88 1.80
C GLU A 291 13.67 -8.37 3.05
N TYR A 292 14.94 -8.00 3.16
CA TYR A 292 15.82 -8.44 4.23
C TYR A 292 16.58 -7.26 4.82
N VAL A 293 16.14 -6.77 5.98
CA VAL A 293 16.84 -5.71 6.72
C VAL A 293 18.12 -6.27 7.35
N MET A 294 19.24 -5.57 7.17
CA MET A 294 20.56 -6.01 7.64
C MET A 294 20.86 -5.39 9.01
N LEU A 295 20.71 -6.18 10.06
CA LEU A 295 20.88 -5.79 11.46
C LEU A 295 22.18 -6.39 12.00
N LYS A 296 23.11 -5.53 12.44
CA LYS A 296 24.45 -5.91 12.90
C LYS A 296 24.39 -6.93 14.05
N GLY A 297 25.02 -8.10 13.82
CA GLY A 297 25.13 -9.16 14.81
C GLY A 297 23.81 -9.89 15.12
N VAL A 298 22.73 -9.64 14.36
CA VAL A 298 21.41 -10.25 14.62
C VAL A 298 21.04 -11.26 13.51
N ASN A 299 21.11 -10.84 12.26
CA ASN A 299 20.66 -11.63 11.11
C ASN A 299 21.59 -11.51 9.89
N ASP A 300 22.80 -11.03 10.08
CA ASP A 300 23.73 -10.64 9.02
C ASP A 300 24.92 -11.62 8.82
N SER A 301 24.91 -12.81 9.44
CA SER A 301 25.98 -13.76 9.35
C SER A 301 25.99 -14.51 8.00
N ASP A 302 27.15 -15.10 7.64
CA ASP A 302 27.25 -16.00 6.47
C ASP A 302 26.35 -17.23 6.62
N ALA A 303 26.16 -17.70 7.86
CA ALA A 303 25.25 -18.80 8.15
C ALA A 303 23.79 -18.42 7.82
N ASP A 304 23.40 -17.17 8.09
CA ASP A 304 22.07 -16.66 7.71
C ASP A 304 21.91 -16.58 6.20
N ALA A 305 22.92 -16.08 5.46
CA ALA A 305 22.88 -16.05 4.00
C ALA A 305 22.70 -17.46 3.40
N ARG A 306 23.48 -18.43 3.88
CA ARG A 306 23.37 -19.84 3.41
C ARG A 306 22.05 -20.49 3.82
N ARG A 307 21.51 -20.18 4.97
CA ARG A 307 20.21 -20.68 5.44
C ARG A 307 19.07 -20.08 4.62
N LEU A 308 19.13 -18.77 4.31
CA LEU A 308 18.17 -18.11 3.44
C LEU A 308 18.08 -18.81 2.08
N LEU A 309 19.21 -19.10 1.45
CA LEU A 309 19.26 -19.84 0.17
C LEU A 309 18.59 -21.22 0.24
N LYS A 310 18.78 -21.96 1.34
CA LYS A 310 18.11 -23.24 1.53
C LYS A 310 16.60 -23.09 1.68
N LEU A 311 16.15 -22.09 2.44
CA LEU A 311 14.74 -21.82 2.72
C LEU A 311 13.97 -21.45 1.45
N ILE A 312 14.51 -20.56 0.62
CA ILE A 312 13.83 -20.06 -0.60
C ILE A 312 14.03 -20.96 -1.83
N LYS A 313 14.72 -22.06 -1.70
CA LYS A 313 14.95 -23.00 -2.81
C LYS A 313 13.64 -23.41 -3.46
N GLY A 314 13.57 -23.29 -4.80
CA GLY A 314 12.39 -23.62 -5.60
C GLY A 314 11.38 -22.47 -5.73
N ILE A 315 11.59 -21.33 -5.07
CA ILE A 315 10.77 -20.14 -5.25
C ILE A 315 11.48 -19.18 -6.23
N PRO A 316 10.86 -18.77 -7.35
CA PRO A 316 11.37 -17.68 -8.19
C PRO A 316 11.45 -16.40 -7.36
N ALA A 317 12.66 -16.00 -6.99
CA ALA A 317 12.86 -14.95 -6.00
C ALA A 317 13.96 -13.96 -6.38
N LYS A 318 13.92 -12.78 -5.79
CA LYS A 318 15.03 -11.85 -5.60
C LYS A 318 15.08 -11.41 -4.14
N ILE A 319 16.25 -11.10 -3.64
CA ILE A 319 16.45 -10.69 -2.25
C ILE A 319 16.91 -9.24 -2.22
N ASN A 320 16.07 -8.34 -1.72
CA ASN A 320 16.45 -6.95 -1.49
C ASN A 320 17.11 -6.84 -0.12
N LEU A 321 18.40 -6.57 -0.08
CA LEU A 321 19.12 -6.27 1.15
C LEU A 321 18.93 -4.79 1.50
N ILE A 322 18.36 -4.53 2.67
CA ILE A 322 18.08 -3.19 3.17
C ILE A 322 19.06 -2.89 4.29
N PRO A 323 20.09 -2.03 4.08
CA PRO A 323 20.86 -1.48 5.18
C PRO A 323 19.90 -0.87 6.19
N PHE A 324 20.02 -1.23 7.46
CA PHE A 324 19.08 -0.73 8.47
C PHE A 324 19.10 0.80 8.53
N ASN A 325 17.94 1.40 8.45
CA ASN A 325 17.77 2.85 8.59
C ASN A 325 17.40 3.16 10.04
N GLU A 326 18.38 3.67 10.77
CA GLU A 326 18.22 3.98 12.19
C GLU A 326 17.21 5.10 12.39
N TRP A 327 16.49 5.05 13.51
CA TRP A 327 15.53 6.05 13.95
C TRP A 327 15.70 6.28 15.46
N PRO A 328 15.26 7.43 16.03
CA PRO A 328 15.46 7.74 17.44
C PRO A 328 14.86 6.68 18.38
N GLY A 329 15.73 6.02 19.16
CA GLY A 329 15.34 4.92 20.05
C GLY A 329 15.33 3.53 19.41
N ALA A 330 15.80 3.38 18.17
CA ALA A 330 15.92 2.08 17.52
C ALA A 330 16.84 1.13 18.34
N PRO A 331 16.40 -0.13 18.57
CA PRO A 331 17.19 -1.07 19.39
C PRO A 331 18.29 -1.79 18.62
N TYR A 332 18.49 -1.49 17.34
CA TYR A 332 19.42 -2.16 16.43
C TYR A 332 20.40 -1.18 15.80
N GLN A 333 21.48 -1.74 15.24
CA GLN A 333 22.47 -1.01 14.48
C GLN A 333 22.54 -1.54 13.04
N ARG A 334 22.91 -0.68 12.10
CA ARG A 334 23.16 -1.02 10.71
C ARG A 334 24.38 -1.94 10.61
N SER A 335 24.29 -3.02 9.82
CA SER A 335 25.46 -3.83 9.47
C SER A 335 26.48 -3.04 8.66
N ASP A 336 27.75 -3.34 8.83
CA ASP A 336 28.83 -2.68 8.10
C ASP A 336 28.75 -2.99 6.59
N ARG A 337 29.16 -2.03 5.75
CA ARG A 337 29.06 -2.17 4.27
C ARG A 337 29.75 -3.44 3.75
N ALA A 338 30.92 -3.78 4.32
CA ALA A 338 31.64 -5.01 3.95
C ALA A 338 30.82 -6.26 4.29
N ARG A 339 30.13 -6.26 5.43
CA ARG A 339 29.27 -7.37 5.87
C ARG A 339 28.06 -7.53 4.94
N ILE A 340 27.40 -6.43 4.59
CA ILE A 340 26.25 -6.44 3.67
C ILE A 340 26.71 -6.96 2.29
N LYS A 341 27.88 -6.49 1.80
CA LYS A 341 28.43 -6.95 0.53
C LYS A 341 28.74 -8.44 0.56
N ALA A 342 29.42 -8.95 1.58
CA ALA A 342 29.71 -10.37 1.70
C ALA A 342 28.44 -11.24 1.74
N PHE A 343 27.40 -10.79 2.44
CA PHE A 343 26.08 -11.45 2.45
C PHE A 343 25.47 -11.46 1.04
N SER A 344 25.48 -10.31 0.35
CA SER A 344 25.02 -10.20 -1.04
C SER A 344 25.77 -11.12 -1.99
N ASP A 345 27.11 -11.20 -1.87
CA ASP A 345 27.96 -12.03 -2.73
C ASP A 345 27.64 -13.53 -2.57
N ILE A 346 27.37 -14.00 -1.35
CA ILE A 346 26.92 -15.38 -1.09
C ILE A 346 25.63 -15.68 -1.84
N ILE A 347 24.66 -14.77 -1.80
CA ILE A 347 23.36 -14.92 -2.45
C ILE A 347 23.52 -14.85 -3.97
N PHE A 348 24.27 -13.88 -4.46
CA PHE A 348 24.52 -13.68 -5.90
C PHE A 348 25.23 -14.88 -6.53
N ASN A 349 26.27 -15.41 -5.88
CA ASN A 349 26.99 -16.57 -6.35
C ASN A 349 26.15 -17.86 -6.38
N ALA A 350 25.03 -17.87 -5.64
CA ALA A 350 24.04 -18.94 -5.70
C ALA A 350 22.96 -18.74 -6.80
N GLY A 351 23.10 -17.70 -7.64
CA GLY A 351 22.23 -17.44 -8.79
C GLY A 351 20.99 -16.58 -8.49
N TYR A 352 20.88 -15.99 -7.30
CA TYR A 352 19.77 -15.07 -6.98
C TYR A 352 20.22 -13.61 -7.13
N ALA A 353 19.33 -12.77 -7.69
CA ALA A 353 19.53 -11.33 -7.67
C ALA A 353 19.48 -10.82 -6.22
N SER A 354 20.51 -10.09 -5.80
CA SER A 354 20.68 -9.58 -4.43
C SER A 354 21.07 -8.10 -4.43
N PRO A 355 20.19 -7.19 -4.91
CA PRO A 355 20.48 -5.77 -4.85
C PRO A 355 20.53 -5.27 -3.41
N ILE A 356 21.53 -4.40 -3.15
CA ILE A 356 21.63 -3.64 -1.90
C ILE A 356 20.91 -2.30 -2.12
N ARG A 357 19.85 -2.06 -1.37
CA ARG A 357 19.08 -0.81 -1.48
C ARG A 357 19.93 0.37 -0.99
N ARG A 358 19.93 1.43 -1.77
CA ARG A 358 20.47 2.71 -1.31
C ARG A 358 19.40 3.41 -0.48
N PRO A 359 19.69 3.83 0.75
CA PRO A 359 18.78 4.67 1.50
C PRO A 359 18.47 5.94 0.73
N ARG A 360 17.23 6.40 0.80
CA ARG A 360 16.75 7.62 0.14
C ARG A 360 16.06 8.49 1.19
N GLY A 361 16.26 9.82 1.10
CA GLY A 361 15.68 10.76 2.04
C GLY A 361 16.13 10.55 3.50
N GLU A 362 17.39 10.15 3.74
CA GLU A 362 17.90 9.91 5.11
C GLU A 362 17.84 11.20 5.95
N ASP A 363 18.16 12.36 5.37
CA ASP A 363 18.14 13.67 5.99
C ASP A 363 16.75 14.15 6.46
N ILE A 364 15.70 13.58 5.92
CA ILE A 364 14.29 13.87 6.26
C ILE A 364 13.55 12.68 6.87
N MET A 365 14.25 11.65 7.32
CA MET A 365 13.65 10.45 7.91
C MET A 365 12.59 9.80 6.98
N ALA A 366 12.89 9.69 5.67
CA ALA A 366 11.97 9.15 4.67
C ALA A 366 12.30 7.72 4.22
N ALA A 367 13.37 7.11 4.74
CA ALA A 367 13.78 5.77 4.35
C ALA A 367 12.85 4.68 4.93
N CYS A 368 12.89 3.49 4.32
CA CYS A 368 12.08 2.35 4.76
C CYS A 368 12.24 2.07 6.26
N GLY A 369 11.12 1.92 6.96
CA GLY A 369 11.06 1.66 8.39
C GLY A 369 11.16 2.90 9.28
N GLN A 370 11.31 4.10 8.72
CA GLN A 370 11.44 5.35 9.49
C GLN A 370 10.13 6.15 9.64
N LEU A 371 9.09 5.84 8.88
CA LEU A 371 7.85 6.60 8.87
C LEU A 371 7.11 6.52 10.22
N LYS A 372 6.68 7.68 10.71
CA LYS A 372 5.90 7.81 11.94
C LYS A 372 5.14 9.12 11.94
N SER A 373 3.82 9.07 12.05
CA SER A 373 2.99 10.26 12.24
C SER A 373 2.85 10.63 13.72
N ALA A 374 2.36 11.85 14.00
CA ALA A 374 2.03 12.26 15.36
C ALA A 374 0.71 11.65 15.87
N THR A 375 -0.07 11.01 15.00
CA THR A 375 -1.34 10.41 15.37
C THR A 375 -1.14 9.22 16.30
N GLU A 376 -1.71 9.31 17.50
CA GLU A 376 -1.75 8.22 18.46
C GLU A 376 -3.18 7.78 18.74
N ARG A 377 -3.37 6.49 19.04
CA ARG A 377 -4.66 5.99 19.50
C ARG A 377 -5.03 6.67 20.81
N ALA A 378 -6.14 7.41 20.85
CA ALA A 378 -6.66 7.98 22.07
C ALA A 378 -6.78 6.88 23.15
N ARG A 379 -6.26 7.16 24.36
CA ARG A 379 -6.47 6.27 25.50
C ARG A 379 -7.95 6.35 25.85
N LYS A 380 -8.66 5.23 25.79
CA LYS A 380 -10.02 5.14 26.32
C LYS A 380 -10.00 5.58 27.77
N SER A 381 -10.88 6.50 28.15
CA SER A 381 -11.03 6.87 29.54
C SER A 381 -11.54 5.66 30.36
N ARG A 382 -11.27 5.64 31.66
CA ARG A 382 -11.81 4.58 32.55
C ARG A 382 -13.34 4.47 32.45
N LYS A 383 -14.05 5.58 32.18
CA LYS A 383 -15.51 5.59 31.98
C LYS A 383 -15.96 4.90 30.69
N GLU A 384 -15.21 5.06 29.60
CA GLU A 384 -15.51 4.40 28.33
C GLU A 384 -15.22 2.89 28.41
N ILE A 385 -14.14 2.50 29.11
CA ILE A 385 -13.83 1.09 29.33
C ILE A 385 -14.89 0.42 30.22
N ALA A 386 -15.33 1.10 31.28
CA ALA A 386 -16.40 0.61 32.16
C ALA A 386 -17.75 0.45 31.43
N ALA A 387 -18.07 1.38 30.50
CA ALA A 387 -19.29 1.30 29.69
C ALA A 387 -19.28 0.12 28.69
N GLU A 388 -18.11 -0.26 28.17
CA GLU A 388 -17.96 -1.39 27.22
C GLU A 388 -17.85 -2.76 27.92
N THR A 389 -17.33 -2.80 29.12
CA THR A 389 -17.10 -4.04 29.88
C THR A 389 -18.19 -4.36 30.91
N GLY A 390 -19.14 -3.45 31.14
CA GLY A 390 -20.24 -3.64 32.09
C GLY A 390 -19.80 -3.68 33.56
N LEU A 391 -18.58 -3.17 33.87
CA LEU A 391 -18.02 -3.10 35.24
C LEU A 391 -18.12 -1.69 35.80
#